data_0d7616e09f5d0fd8e3080d957fd20edc
#
_entry.id   0d7616e09f5d0fd8e3080d957fd20edc
#
_cell.length_a   1.000
_cell.length_b   1.000
_cell.length_c   1.000
_cell.angle_alpha   90.00
_cell.angle_beta   90.00
_cell.angle_gamma   90.00
#
_symmetry.space_group_name_H-M   'P 1'
#
loop_
_entity.id
_entity.type
_entity.pdbx_description
1 polymer ?
#
loop_
_entity_poly.entity_id
_entity_poly.type
_entity_poly.pdbx_seq_one_letter_code
_entity_poly.pdbx_strand_id
1 'polypeptide(L)'
;MLIWDFVADLVLGQVFDWVYGKVVEFLGEFFTMMNGMGAELFTFPWVQAVVEFFSCFAWTLYVVGLVVAVFEGAVEYQSGRSGVLREMAMSTIRGFFAVSLFTTVPVELYKLCIDLQGSLSSEIAGVAHTEGISTYAHAALNTMKGMGGFLSLFLLILMGYSVIKVFFANLKRGGILLIQIAVGSLYMFSVPRGYMDGFYSWCKQVAGLCLTAFLQSTILIAGLMVWSENMLLGCGLMLSANEIPRIAQQFGLDTSTKANIMSAIYATQTVVNLGRNLATAVK
;
A
#
# COMPACT_ATOMS: atom_id res chain seq x y z
N MET A 1 -9.48 -11.54 55.45
CA MET A 1 -9.21 -10.55 54.42
C MET A 1 -7.82 -10.75 53.84
N LEU A 2 -6.75 -10.78 54.61
CA LEU A 2 -5.35 -10.93 54.10
C LEU A 2 -5.05 -12.18 53.23
N ILE A 3 -5.67 -13.32 53.49
CA ILE A 3 -5.40 -14.56 52.74
C ILE A 3 -6.05 -14.56 51.36
N TRP A 4 -7.23 -14.00 51.23
CA TRP A 4 -7.91 -13.88 49.95
C TRP A 4 -7.27 -12.82 49.03
N ASP A 5 -6.78 -11.72 49.59
CA ASP A 5 -6.03 -10.70 48.83
C ASP A 5 -4.71 -11.26 48.30
N PHE A 6 -3.99 -12.07 49.17
CA PHE A 6 -2.74 -12.72 48.76
C PHE A 6 -2.95 -13.80 47.67
N VAL A 7 -4.02 -14.63 47.81
CA VAL A 7 -4.34 -15.62 46.78
C VAL A 7 -4.82 -14.98 45.48
N ALA A 8 -5.60 -13.91 45.58
CA ALA A 8 -6.04 -13.16 44.41
C ALA A 8 -4.86 -12.53 43.67
N ASP A 9 -3.91 -11.90 44.36
CA ASP A 9 -2.70 -11.32 43.76
C ASP A 9 -1.81 -12.39 43.15
N LEU A 10 -1.67 -13.57 43.76
CA LEU A 10 -0.85 -14.67 43.23
C LEU A 10 -1.47 -15.26 41.95
N VAL A 11 -2.78 -15.50 41.95
CA VAL A 11 -3.51 -16.07 40.81
C VAL A 11 -3.58 -15.04 39.66
N LEU A 12 -3.90 -13.78 39.99
CA LEU A 12 -3.92 -12.69 39.00
C LEU A 12 -2.54 -12.45 38.41
N GLY A 13 -1.46 -12.51 39.22
CA GLY A 13 -0.09 -12.40 38.73
C GLY A 13 0.27 -13.53 37.77
N GLN A 14 -0.07 -14.78 38.08
CA GLN A 14 0.20 -15.92 37.17
C GLN A 14 -0.60 -15.85 35.87
N VAL A 15 -1.86 -15.48 35.94
CA VAL A 15 -2.69 -15.28 34.74
C VAL A 15 -2.13 -14.13 33.89
N PHE A 16 -1.70 -13.05 34.55
CA PHE A 16 -1.09 -11.91 33.87
C PHE A 16 0.21 -12.30 33.13
N ASP A 17 1.10 -13.01 33.81
CA ASP A 17 2.37 -13.47 33.22
C ASP A 17 2.14 -14.45 32.07
N TRP A 18 1.13 -15.31 32.17
CA TRP A 18 0.76 -16.20 31.08
C TRP A 18 0.20 -15.46 29.86
N VAL A 19 -0.75 -14.53 30.05
CA VAL A 19 -1.30 -13.69 28.98
C VAL A 19 -0.19 -12.86 28.35
N TYR A 20 0.63 -12.23 29.16
CA TYR A 20 1.76 -11.44 28.73
C TYR A 20 2.73 -12.27 27.86
N GLY A 21 3.12 -13.45 28.32
CA GLY A 21 3.99 -14.36 27.57
C GLY A 21 3.41 -14.76 26.22
N LYS A 22 2.10 -15.05 26.16
CA LYS A 22 1.42 -15.42 24.92
C LYS A 22 1.31 -14.24 23.92
N VAL A 23 1.05 -13.04 24.40
CA VAL A 23 1.02 -11.85 23.54
C VAL A 23 2.41 -11.50 23.02
N VAL A 24 3.45 -11.66 23.86
CA VAL A 24 4.84 -11.45 23.45
C VAL A 24 5.26 -12.44 22.36
N GLU A 25 4.97 -13.73 22.55
CA GLU A 25 5.24 -14.77 21.56
C GLU A 25 4.55 -14.46 20.23
N PHE A 26 3.26 -14.14 20.26
CA PHE A 26 2.47 -13.77 19.09
C PHE A 26 3.02 -12.51 18.37
N LEU A 27 3.36 -11.46 19.09
CA LEU A 27 3.94 -10.26 18.51
C LEU A 27 5.32 -10.51 17.89
N GLY A 28 6.14 -11.36 18.53
CA GLY A 28 7.44 -11.77 17.99
C GLY A 28 7.29 -12.48 16.64
N GLU A 29 6.31 -13.37 16.48
CA GLU A 29 5.98 -14.01 15.21
C GLU A 29 5.55 -12.98 14.16
N PHE A 30 4.73 -12.01 14.52
CA PHE A 30 4.31 -10.94 13.60
C PHE A 30 5.48 -10.09 13.11
N PHE A 31 6.42 -9.75 13.97
CA PHE A 31 7.63 -9.00 13.57
C PHE A 31 8.52 -9.79 12.61
N THR A 32 8.65 -11.10 12.82
CA THR A 32 9.43 -11.95 11.90
C THR A 32 8.75 -12.08 10.53
N MET A 33 7.41 -12.20 10.50
CA MET A 33 6.63 -12.28 9.28
C MET A 33 6.56 -10.94 8.52
N MET A 34 6.77 -9.81 9.20
CA MET A 34 6.60 -8.48 8.59
C MET A 34 7.67 -8.17 7.54
N ASN A 35 8.84 -8.82 7.59
CA ASN A 35 9.91 -8.69 6.62
C ASN A 35 9.55 -9.44 5.32
N GLY A 36 9.30 -8.71 4.24
CA GLY A 36 9.11 -9.27 2.89
C GLY A 36 7.66 -9.60 2.50
N MET A 37 6.73 -9.70 3.43
CA MET A 37 5.42 -10.32 3.24
C MET A 37 4.55 -9.73 2.12
N GLY A 38 4.63 -8.45 1.84
CA GLY A 38 3.85 -7.85 0.76
C GLY A 38 4.42 -8.11 -0.63
N ALA A 39 5.75 -8.21 -0.75
CA ALA A 39 6.45 -8.42 -2.02
C ALA A 39 6.40 -9.88 -2.46
N GLU A 40 6.34 -10.83 -1.54
CA GLU A 40 6.23 -12.26 -1.82
C GLU A 40 5.00 -12.62 -2.68
N LEU A 41 3.92 -11.83 -2.59
CA LEU A 41 2.74 -12.01 -3.44
C LEU A 41 3.11 -12.05 -4.93
N PHE A 42 4.06 -11.22 -5.35
CA PHE A 42 4.49 -11.12 -6.76
C PHE A 42 5.47 -12.22 -7.18
N THR A 43 5.88 -13.11 -6.27
CA THR A 43 6.68 -14.30 -6.61
C THR A 43 5.80 -15.51 -6.97
N PHE A 44 4.53 -15.50 -6.60
CA PHE A 44 3.62 -16.59 -6.92
C PHE A 44 3.34 -16.71 -8.42
N PRO A 45 3.46 -17.92 -9.02
CA PRO A 45 3.27 -18.10 -10.46
C PRO A 45 1.90 -17.65 -10.96
N TRP A 46 0.84 -17.84 -10.18
CA TRP A 46 -0.51 -17.42 -10.56
C TRP A 46 -0.64 -15.89 -10.59
N VAL A 47 0.05 -15.16 -9.70
CA VAL A 47 0.07 -13.69 -9.70
C VAL A 47 0.81 -13.17 -10.92
N GLN A 48 1.95 -13.79 -11.25
CA GLN A 48 2.71 -13.47 -12.46
C GLN A 48 1.87 -13.68 -13.71
N ALA A 49 1.13 -14.79 -13.79
CA ALA A 49 0.21 -15.05 -14.90
C ALA A 49 -0.90 -14.00 -15.01
N VAL A 50 -1.44 -13.53 -13.88
CA VAL A 50 -2.43 -12.42 -13.87
C VAL A 50 -1.81 -11.12 -14.37
N VAL A 51 -0.61 -10.77 -13.90
CA VAL A 51 0.10 -9.57 -14.34
C VAL A 51 0.41 -9.63 -15.84
N GLU A 52 0.85 -10.78 -16.34
CA GLU A 52 1.11 -11.01 -17.77
C GLU A 52 -0.17 -10.92 -18.61
N PHE A 53 -1.28 -11.47 -18.13
CA PHE A 53 -2.58 -11.33 -18.78
C PHE A 53 -2.95 -9.85 -18.95
N PHE A 54 -2.85 -9.04 -17.88
CA PHE A 54 -3.16 -7.61 -17.96
C PHE A 54 -2.14 -6.84 -18.80
N SER A 55 -0.90 -7.30 -18.89
CA SER A 55 0.09 -6.76 -19.83
C SER A 55 -0.35 -6.97 -21.28
N CYS A 56 -0.73 -8.19 -21.66
CA CYS A 56 -1.27 -8.50 -22.97
C CYS A 56 -2.55 -7.70 -23.29
N PHE A 57 -3.44 -7.61 -22.32
CA PHE A 57 -4.68 -6.84 -22.44
C PHE A 57 -4.41 -5.35 -22.67
N ALA A 58 -3.45 -4.77 -21.96
CA ALA A 58 -3.04 -3.39 -22.14
C ALA A 58 -2.45 -3.10 -23.52
N TRP A 59 -1.61 -3.99 -24.04
CA TRP A 59 -1.10 -3.89 -25.42
C TRP A 59 -2.23 -3.91 -26.43
N THR A 60 -3.21 -4.77 -26.25
CA THR A 60 -4.39 -4.81 -27.12
C THR A 60 -5.16 -3.49 -27.08
N LEU A 61 -5.42 -2.95 -25.87
CA LEU A 61 -6.10 -1.67 -25.70
C LEU A 61 -5.28 -0.50 -26.28
N TYR A 62 -3.96 -0.54 -26.14
CA TYR A 62 -3.09 0.46 -26.72
C TYR A 62 -3.18 0.50 -28.26
N VAL A 63 -3.15 -0.67 -28.90
CA VAL A 63 -3.30 -0.77 -30.38
C VAL A 63 -4.66 -0.23 -30.82
N VAL A 64 -5.74 -0.65 -30.13
CA VAL A 64 -7.09 -0.15 -30.45
C VAL A 64 -7.18 1.36 -30.23
N GLY A 65 -6.63 1.87 -29.12
CA GLY A 65 -6.57 3.31 -28.83
C GLY A 65 -5.77 4.09 -29.86
N LEU A 66 -4.69 3.51 -30.38
CA LEU A 66 -3.86 4.11 -31.45
C LEU A 66 -4.63 4.21 -32.78
N VAL A 67 -5.38 3.18 -33.14
CA VAL A 67 -6.25 3.22 -34.33
C VAL A 67 -7.27 4.34 -34.19
N VAL A 68 -7.93 4.46 -33.03
CA VAL A 68 -8.90 5.53 -32.77
C VAL A 68 -8.21 6.91 -32.81
N ALA A 69 -7.01 7.05 -32.24
CA ALA A 69 -6.24 8.30 -32.27
C ALA A 69 -5.92 8.75 -33.68
N VAL A 70 -5.59 7.80 -34.58
CA VAL A 70 -5.35 8.12 -36.01
C VAL A 70 -6.61 8.66 -36.68
N PHE A 71 -7.76 8.06 -36.42
CA PHE A 71 -9.04 8.58 -36.97
C PHE A 71 -9.38 9.96 -36.42
N GLU A 72 -9.28 10.15 -35.10
CA GLU A 72 -9.51 11.45 -34.47
C GLU A 72 -8.55 12.52 -35.02
N GLY A 73 -7.26 12.20 -35.16
CA GLY A 73 -6.26 13.07 -35.71
C GLY A 73 -6.50 13.41 -37.19
N ALA A 74 -7.00 12.47 -38.00
CA ALA A 74 -7.36 12.70 -39.37
C ALA A 74 -8.52 13.71 -39.51
N VAL A 75 -9.55 13.58 -38.66
CA VAL A 75 -10.69 14.53 -38.63
C VAL A 75 -10.24 15.91 -38.16
N GLU A 76 -9.39 16.01 -37.14
CA GLU A 76 -8.84 17.29 -36.67
C GLU A 76 -7.94 17.95 -37.71
N TYR A 77 -7.14 17.19 -38.44
CA TYR A 77 -6.31 17.69 -39.54
C TYR A 77 -7.15 18.29 -40.66
N GLN A 78 -8.26 17.63 -41.04
CA GLN A 78 -9.20 18.15 -42.01
C GLN A 78 -9.88 19.44 -41.58
N SER A 79 -10.06 19.65 -40.25
CA SER A 79 -10.61 20.90 -39.70
C SER A 79 -9.64 22.10 -39.74
N GLY A 80 -8.40 21.90 -40.24
CA GLY A 80 -7.39 22.96 -40.40
C GLY A 80 -6.59 23.25 -39.11
N ARG A 81 -6.67 22.42 -38.07
CA ARG A 81 -5.84 22.59 -36.87
C ARG A 81 -4.39 22.25 -37.17
N SER A 82 -3.49 23.21 -36.97
CA SER A 82 -2.05 23.00 -37.14
C SER A 82 -1.45 22.27 -35.96
N GLY A 83 -0.49 21.34 -36.17
CA GLY A 83 0.25 20.66 -35.14
C GLY A 83 -0.33 19.32 -34.65
N VAL A 84 -1.50 18.89 -35.16
CA VAL A 84 -2.18 17.62 -34.77
C VAL A 84 -1.27 16.41 -34.93
N LEU A 85 -0.52 16.33 -36.04
CA LEU A 85 0.38 15.19 -36.30
C LEU A 85 1.52 15.12 -35.29
N ARG A 86 2.04 16.24 -34.81
CA ARG A 86 3.08 16.28 -33.79
C ARG A 86 2.51 15.84 -32.43
N GLU A 87 1.33 16.33 -32.06
CA GLU A 87 0.66 15.95 -30.81
C GLU A 87 0.35 14.45 -30.79
N MET A 88 -0.18 13.93 -31.90
CA MET A 88 -0.48 12.50 -32.06
C MET A 88 0.79 11.64 -31.98
N ALA A 89 1.88 12.02 -32.68
CA ALA A 89 3.14 11.31 -32.60
C ALA A 89 3.70 11.27 -31.18
N MET A 90 3.65 12.40 -30.47
CA MET A 90 4.10 12.48 -29.08
C MET A 90 3.23 11.65 -28.13
N SER A 91 1.93 11.62 -28.32
CA SER A 91 1.01 10.81 -27.53
C SER A 91 1.21 9.31 -27.78
N THR A 92 1.47 8.93 -29.02
CA THR A 92 1.82 7.54 -29.40
C THR A 92 3.11 7.09 -28.70
N ILE A 93 4.17 7.92 -28.76
CA ILE A 93 5.45 7.57 -28.11
C ILE A 93 5.26 7.45 -26.59
N ARG A 94 4.55 8.41 -25.96
CA ARG A 94 4.25 8.34 -24.51
C ARG A 94 3.43 7.09 -24.17
N GLY A 95 2.45 6.74 -25.00
CA GLY A 95 1.64 5.56 -24.83
C GLY A 95 2.45 4.26 -24.95
N PHE A 96 3.41 4.22 -25.88
CA PHE A 96 4.32 3.08 -26.03
C PHE A 96 5.16 2.85 -24.75
N PHE A 97 5.76 3.91 -24.20
CA PHE A 97 6.49 3.79 -22.94
C PHE A 97 5.55 3.44 -21.77
N ALA A 98 4.38 4.06 -21.73
CA ALA A 98 3.40 3.75 -20.68
C ALA A 98 3.02 2.26 -20.68
N VAL A 99 2.64 1.70 -21.85
CA VAL A 99 2.21 0.28 -21.93
C VAL A 99 3.37 -0.69 -21.71
N SER A 100 4.61 -0.30 -22.05
CA SER A 100 5.77 -1.15 -21.81
C SER A 100 6.16 -1.25 -20.33
N LEU A 101 5.87 -0.22 -19.54
CA LEU A 101 6.37 -0.07 -18.17
C LEU A 101 5.30 -0.21 -17.09
N PHE A 102 4.00 -0.17 -17.45
CA PHE A 102 2.92 -0.05 -16.47
C PHE A 102 2.75 -1.28 -15.55
N THR A 103 3.22 -2.47 -15.95
CA THR A 103 3.22 -3.67 -15.09
C THR A 103 4.51 -3.81 -14.31
N THR A 104 5.65 -3.55 -14.97
CA THR A 104 6.98 -3.75 -14.41
C THR A 104 7.30 -2.70 -13.33
N VAL A 105 7.08 -1.42 -13.64
CA VAL A 105 7.45 -0.33 -12.72
C VAL A 105 6.71 -0.41 -11.37
N PRO A 106 5.39 -0.64 -11.30
CA PRO A 106 4.71 -0.77 -10.01
C PRO A 106 5.22 -1.91 -9.16
N VAL A 107 5.46 -3.07 -9.76
CA VAL A 107 5.94 -4.27 -9.05
C VAL A 107 7.35 -4.04 -8.52
N GLU A 108 8.26 -3.55 -9.36
CA GLU A 108 9.64 -3.31 -8.97
C GLU A 108 9.76 -2.15 -7.97
N LEU A 109 8.95 -1.10 -8.12
CA LEU A 109 8.88 0.00 -7.14
C LEU A 109 8.41 -0.51 -5.77
N TYR A 110 7.41 -1.40 -5.75
CA TYR A 110 6.90 -1.97 -4.51
C TYR A 110 7.95 -2.86 -3.84
N LYS A 111 8.62 -3.74 -4.61
CA LYS A 111 9.73 -4.57 -4.12
C LYS A 111 10.86 -3.69 -3.56
N LEU A 112 11.26 -2.65 -4.31
CA LEU A 112 12.28 -1.69 -3.87
C LEU A 112 11.90 -1.04 -2.52
N CYS A 113 10.65 -0.64 -2.34
CA CYS A 113 10.19 -0.07 -1.07
C CYS A 113 10.25 -1.07 0.09
N ILE A 114 9.97 -2.35 -0.16
CA ILE A 114 10.10 -3.42 0.85
C ILE A 114 11.59 -3.73 1.14
N ASP A 115 12.43 -3.79 0.12
CA ASP A 115 13.87 -4.03 0.27
C ASP A 115 14.56 -2.89 1.02
N LEU A 116 14.19 -1.62 0.73
CA LEU A 116 14.67 -0.45 1.48
C LEU A 116 14.25 -0.51 2.95
N GLN A 117 13.03 -0.98 3.24
CA GLN A 117 12.58 -1.20 4.60
C GLN A 117 13.44 -2.25 5.31
N GLY A 118 13.72 -3.38 4.64
CA GLY A 118 14.58 -4.44 5.16
C GLY A 118 16.01 -3.96 5.42
N SER A 119 16.61 -3.25 4.46
CA SER A 119 17.95 -2.68 4.56
C SER A 119 18.05 -1.65 5.70
N LEU A 120 17.08 -0.73 5.78
CA LEU A 120 17.03 0.26 6.86
C LEU A 120 16.89 -0.42 8.22
N SER A 121 16.09 -1.47 8.32
CA SER A 121 15.94 -2.26 9.56
C SER A 121 17.24 -2.89 9.99
N SER A 122 18.03 -3.45 9.04
CA SER A 122 19.31 -4.12 9.33
C SER A 122 20.40 -3.11 9.68
N GLU A 123 20.46 -1.96 8.99
CA GLU A 123 21.43 -0.90 9.30
C GLU A 123 21.16 -0.27 10.67
N ILE A 124 19.91 0.01 10.97
CA ILE A 124 19.52 0.53 12.28
C ILE A 124 19.82 -0.50 13.37
N ALA A 125 19.55 -1.79 13.14
CA ALA A 125 19.93 -2.85 14.07
C ALA A 125 21.46 -2.94 14.27
N GLY A 126 22.24 -2.72 13.22
CA GLY A 126 23.72 -2.67 13.28
C GLY A 126 24.24 -1.50 14.12
N VAL A 127 23.64 -0.32 14.03
CA VAL A 127 24.01 0.85 14.86
C VAL A 127 23.77 0.60 16.34
N ALA A 128 22.73 -0.16 16.68
CA ALA A 128 22.39 -0.48 18.06
C ALA A 128 23.00 -1.81 18.56
N HIS A 129 23.93 -2.39 17.81
CA HIS A 129 24.66 -3.64 18.16
C HIS A 129 23.75 -4.85 18.44
N THR A 130 22.63 -4.99 17.71
CA THR A 130 21.66 -6.08 17.89
C THR A 130 21.35 -6.81 16.59
N GLU A 131 21.07 -8.11 16.69
CA GLU A 131 20.95 -9.04 15.57
C GLU A 131 19.55 -9.03 14.87
N GLY A 132 18.88 -7.87 14.76
CA GLY A 132 17.63 -7.74 13.98
C GLY A 132 16.42 -7.24 14.76
N ILE A 133 15.33 -6.96 14.03
CA ILE A 133 14.07 -6.40 14.58
C ILE A 133 13.45 -7.31 15.65
N SER A 134 13.54 -8.63 15.49
CA SER A 134 13.03 -9.59 16.47
C SER A 134 13.70 -9.43 17.83
N THR A 135 15.01 -9.15 17.85
CA THR A 135 15.77 -8.92 19.10
C THR A 135 15.29 -7.64 19.80
N TYR A 136 15.03 -6.56 19.03
CA TYR A 136 14.44 -5.33 19.59
C TYR A 136 13.03 -5.56 20.14
N ALA A 137 12.21 -6.30 19.40
CA ALA A 137 10.88 -6.65 19.86
C ALA A 137 10.95 -7.43 21.20
N HIS A 138 11.84 -8.41 21.30
CA HIS A 138 12.05 -9.16 22.55
C HIS A 138 12.63 -8.29 23.67
N ALA A 139 13.57 -7.38 23.36
CA ALA A 139 14.12 -6.44 24.34
C ALA A 139 13.05 -5.47 24.85
N ALA A 140 12.27 -4.87 23.95
CA ALA A 140 11.16 -3.99 24.28
C ALA A 140 10.12 -4.69 25.17
N LEU A 141 9.77 -5.93 24.85
CA LEU A 141 8.83 -6.74 25.59
C LEU A 141 9.37 -7.16 26.97
N ASN A 142 10.67 -7.47 27.08
CA ASN A 142 11.31 -7.78 28.35
C ASN A 142 11.41 -6.57 29.28
N THR A 143 11.64 -5.38 28.75
CA THR A 143 11.68 -4.14 29.53
C THR A 143 10.35 -3.85 30.23
N MET A 144 9.23 -4.29 29.63
CA MET A 144 7.88 -4.12 30.19
C MET A 144 7.64 -4.96 31.45
N LYS A 145 8.33 -6.11 31.63
CA LYS A 145 8.17 -6.99 32.81
C LYS A 145 8.54 -6.31 34.13
N GLY A 146 9.38 -5.27 34.11
CA GLY A 146 9.79 -4.50 35.29
C GLY A 146 8.81 -3.43 35.73
N MET A 147 7.76 -3.17 34.97
CA MET A 147 6.74 -2.16 35.28
C MET A 147 5.54 -2.78 35.98
N GLY A 148 4.79 -1.97 36.73
CA GLY A 148 3.57 -2.42 37.41
C GLY A 148 2.57 -3.07 36.41
N GLY A 149 1.95 -4.19 36.84
CA GLY A 149 1.20 -5.08 35.95
C GLY A 149 0.17 -4.44 35.03
N PHE A 150 -0.58 -3.44 35.51
CA PHE A 150 -1.63 -2.80 34.73
C PHE A 150 -1.07 -1.91 33.61
N LEU A 151 -0.04 -1.11 33.89
CA LEU A 151 0.56 -0.20 32.91
C LEU A 151 1.26 -0.97 31.79
N SER A 152 1.98 -2.05 32.13
CA SER A 152 2.65 -2.88 31.13
C SER A 152 1.65 -3.58 30.20
N LEU A 153 0.53 -4.09 30.73
CA LEU A 153 -0.53 -4.68 29.93
C LEU A 153 -1.16 -3.66 28.98
N PHE A 154 -1.45 -2.45 29.46
CA PHE A 154 -2.02 -1.39 28.66
C PHE A 154 -1.10 -1.00 27.48
N LEU A 155 0.19 -0.81 27.76
CA LEU A 155 1.18 -0.48 26.72
C LEU A 155 1.39 -1.65 25.75
N LEU A 156 1.36 -2.89 26.23
CA LEU A 156 1.44 -4.09 25.37
C LEU A 156 0.26 -4.16 24.40
N ILE A 157 -0.95 -3.87 24.85
CA ILE A 157 -2.15 -3.84 24.00
C ILE A 157 -2.01 -2.74 22.93
N LEU A 158 -1.52 -1.54 23.28
CA LEU A 158 -1.31 -0.45 22.35
C LEU A 158 -0.23 -0.79 21.29
N MET A 159 0.87 -1.39 21.73
CA MET A 159 1.92 -1.89 20.83
C MET A 159 1.32 -2.93 19.87
N GLY A 160 0.65 -3.96 20.42
CA GLY A 160 0.04 -5.03 19.65
C GLY A 160 -0.96 -4.50 18.61
N TYR A 161 -1.80 -3.56 18.99
CA TYR A 161 -2.73 -2.89 18.08
C TYR A 161 -2.00 -2.21 16.91
N SER A 162 -0.93 -1.45 17.19
CA SER A 162 -0.16 -0.76 16.15
C SER A 162 0.51 -1.73 15.18
N VAL A 163 1.17 -2.76 15.70
CA VAL A 163 1.86 -3.79 14.91
C VAL A 163 0.88 -4.54 14.00
N ILE A 164 -0.21 -5.06 14.57
CA ILE A 164 -1.23 -5.81 13.84
C ILE A 164 -1.85 -4.95 12.74
N LYS A 165 -2.16 -3.69 13.03
CA LYS A 165 -2.76 -2.78 12.07
C LYS A 165 -1.83 -2.47 10.89
N VAL A 166 -0.53 -2.22 11.15
CA VAL A 166 0.47 -2.00 10.09
C VAL A 166 0.68 -3.27 9.26
N PHE A 167 0.76 -4.42 9.92
CA PHE A 167 0.91 -5.72 9.26
C PHE A 167 -0.22 -5.97 8.25
N PHE A 168 -1.47 -5.92 8.69
CA PHE A 168 -2.61 -6.11 7.78
C PHE A 168 -2.72 -5.03 6.71
N ALA A 169 -2.30 -3.80 7.01
CA ALA A 169 -2.23 -2.74 6.00
C ALA A 169 -1.22 -3.08 4.90
N ASN A 170 -0.04 -3.58 5.25
CA ASN A 170 0.98 -3.99 4.28
C ASN A 170 0.56 -5.21 3.46
N LEU A 171 -0.02 -6.22 4.09
CA LEU A 171 -0.57 -7.39 3.40
C LEU A 171 -1.63 -6.99 2.37
N LYS A 172 -2.55 -6.11 2.75
CA LYS A 172 -3.60 -5.60 1.87
C LYS A 172 -3.05 -4.78 0.70
N ARG A 173 -1.95 -4.06 0.88
CA ARG A 173 -1.34 -3.24 -0.19
C ARG A 173 -0.83 -4.05 -1.36
N GLY A 174 -0.25 -5.23 -1.13
CA GLY A 174 0.14 -6.13 -2.21
C GLY A 174 -1.04 -6.50 -3.11
N GLY A 175 -2.17 -6.87 -2.52
CA GLY A 175 -3.40 -7.17 -3.26
C GLY A 175 -3.98 -5.95 -3.98
N ILE A 176 -3.92 -4.76 -3.36
CA ILE A 176 -4.38 -3.51 -3.98
C ILE A 176 -3.50 -3.15 -5.17
N LEU A 177 -2.18 -3.34 -5.09
CA LEU A 177 -1.28 -3.10 -6.21
C LEU A 177 -1.62 -3.99 -7.41
N LEU A 178 -1.97 -5.26 -7.18
CA LEU A 178 -2.43 -6.16 -8.24
C LEU A 178 -3.72 -5.63 -8.91
N ILE A 179 -4.67 -5.12 -8.11
CA ILE A 179 -5.88 -4.47 -8.64
C ILE A 179 -5.52 -3.20 -9.42
N GLN A 180 -4.58 -2.39 -8.93
CA GLN A 180 -4.12 -1.19 -9.63
C GLN A 180 -3.46 -1.52 -10.97
N ILE A 181 -2.72 -2.61 -11.08
CA ILE A 181 -2.18 -3.10 -12.36
C ILE A 181 -3.33 -3.44 -13.32
N ALA A 182 -4.36 -4.15 -12.84
CA ALA A 182 -5.52 -4.47 -13.66
C ALA A 182 -6.25 -3.22 -14.15
N VAL A 183 -6.49 -2.23 -13.26
CA VAL A 183 -7.13 -0.95 -13.63
C VAL A 183 -6.23 -0.11 -14.53
N GLY A 184 -4.91 -0.13 -14.31
CA GLY A 184 -3.92 0.58 -15.11
C GLY A 184 -3.97 0.20 -16.59
N SER A 185 -4.25 -1.07 -16.89
CA SER A 185 -4.38 -1.56 -18.26
C SER A 185 -5.45 -0.82 -19.07
N LEU A 186 -6.56 -0.39 -18.42
CA LEU A 186 -7.66 0.33 -19.08
C LEU A 186 -7.25 1.71 -19.59
N TYR A 187 -6.30 2.37 -18.93
CA TYR A 187 -5.81 3.69 -19.39
C TYR A 187 -5.02 3.61 -20.68
N MET A 188 -4.53 2.42 -21.06
CA MET A 188 -3.74 2.23 -22.28
C MET A 188 -4.55 2.49 -23.56
N PHE A 189 -5.88 2.47 -23.48
CA PHE A 189 -6.75 2.93 -24.56
C PHE A 189 -6.77 4.46 -24.72
N SER A 190 -6.67 5.20 -23.61
CA SER A 190 -6.82 6.66 -23.59
C SER A 190 -5.50 7.39 -23.86
N VAL A 191 -4.36 6.81 -23.43
CA VAL A 191 -3.03 7.44 -23.51
C VAL A 191 -2.60 7.79 -24.95
N PRO A 192 -2.70 6.89 -25.96
CA PRO A 192 -2.32 7.22 -27.33
C PRO A 192 -3.24 8.28 -27.95
N ARG A 193 -4.44 8.47 -27.45
CA ARG A 193 -5.39 9.51 -27.85
C ARG A 193 -5.09 10.88 -27.23
N GLY A 194 -4.07 10.98 -26.36
CA GLY A 194 -3.70 12.21 -25.67
C GLY A 194 -4.35 12.46 -24.32
N TYR A 195 -5.26 11.59 -23.87
CA TYR A 195 -5.94 11.72 -22.57
C TYR A 195 -5.10 11.08 -21.46
N MET A 196 -4.20 11.88 -20.88
CA MET A 196 -3.20 11.40 -19.91
C MET A 196 -3.60 11.53 -18.44
N ASP A 197 -4.64 12.33 -18.12
CA ASP A 197 -4.96 12.72 -16.73
C ASP A 197 -5.28 11.51 -15.84
N GLY A 198 -6.04 10.54 -16.36
CA GLY A 198 -6.34 9.31 -15.65
C GLY A 198 -5.10 8.47 -15.37
N PHE A 199 -4.20 8.37 -16.34
CA PHE A 199 -2.95 7.64 -16.20
C PHE A 199 -2.01 8.32 -15.18
N TYR A 200 -1.88 9.65 -15.20
CA TYR A 200 -1.10 10.37 -14.19
C TYR A 200 -1.68 10.21 -12.78
N SER A 201 -3.01 10.25 -12.65
CA SER A 201 -3.66 9.98 -11.36
C SER A 201 -3.37 8.57 -10.87
N TRP A 202 -3.42 7.58 -11.76
CA TRP A 202 -3.06 6.20 -11.47
C TRP A 202 -1.59 6.06 -11.04
N CYS A 203 -0.65 6.70 -11.74
CA CYS A 203 0.77 6.71 -11.36
C CYS A 203 0.97 7.26 -9.94
N LYS A 204 0.28 8.36 -9.58
CA LYS A 204 0.33 8.93 -8.23
C LYS A 204 -0.21 7.96 -7.17
N GLN A 205 -1.28 7.23 -7.49
CA GLN A 205 -1.85 6.23 -6.57
C GLN A 205 -0.88 5.07 -6.34
N VAL A 206 -0.25 4.56 -7.39
CA VAL A 206 0.76 3.50 -7.27
C VAL A 206 1.96 3.98 -6.45
N ALA A 207 2.51 5.15 -6.76
CA ALA A 207 3.61 5.73 -6.01
C ALA A 207 3.24 5.98 -4.53
N GLY A 208 2.04 6.49 -4.28
CA GLY A 208 1.52 6.70 -2.93
C GLY A 208 1.36 5.42 -2.14
N LEU A 209 0.91 4.34 -2.79
CA LEU A 209 0.78 3.02 -2.18
C LEU A 209 2.14 2.46 -1.73
N CYS A 210 3.14 2.52 -2.61
CA CYS A 210 4.49 2.05 -2.33
C CYS A 210 5.16 2.88 -1.24
N LEU A 211 5.11 4.21 -1.33
CA LEU A 211 5.71 5.11 -0.36
C LEU A 211 5.07 4.98 1.03
N THR A 212 3.76 4.85 1.11
CA THR A 212 3.08 4.64 2.41
C THR A 212 3.43 3.29 3.03
N ALA A 213 3.66 2.24 2.26
CA ALA A 213 4.13 0.95 2.78
C ALA A 213 5.49 1.14 3.46
N PHE A 214 6.44 1.77 2.76
CA PHE A 214 7.77 2.05 3.28
C PHE A 214 7.75 2.92 4.54
N LEU A 215 7.10 4.09 4.49
CA LEU A 215 7.07 5.03 5.61
C LEU A 215 6.39 4.44 6.85
N GLN A 216 5.28 3.71 6.66
CA GLN A 216 4.53 3.14 7.78
C GLN A 216 5.35 2.09 8.54
N SER A 217 6.05 1.23 7.82
CA SER A 217 6.93 0.23 8.43
C SER A 217 8.16 0.87 9.06
N THR A 218 8.76 1.88 8.41
CA THR A 218 9.92 2.61 8.95
C THR A 218 9.58 3.29 10.29
N ILE A 219 8.46 4.00 10.38
CA ILE A 219 8.05 4.66 11.63
C ILE A 219 7.68 3.65 12.72
N LEU A 220 7.09 2.51 12.34
CA LEU A 220 6.81 1.44 13.31
C LEU A 220 8.12 0.89 13.90
N ILE A 221 9.12 0.63 13.07
CA ILE A 221 10.44 0.15 13.50
C ILE A 221 11.16 1.20 14.36
N ALA A 222 11.15 2.47 13.94
CA ALA A 222 11.69 3.57 14.74
C ALA A 222 11.01 3.66 16.12
N GLY A 223 9.71 3.49 16.17
CA GLY A 223 8.95 3.45 17.43
C GLY A 223 9.38 2.28 18.33
N LEU A 224 9.63 1.12 17.76
CA LEU A 224 10.11 -0.05 18.49
C LEU A 224 11.50 0.18 19.10
N MET A 225 12.37 0.87 18.40
CA MET A 225 13.73 1.19 18.88
C MET A 225 13.71 2.20 20.03
N VAL A 226 12.95 3.29 19.86
CA VAL A 226 12.78 4.30 20.91
C VAL A 226 12.09 3.73 22.14
N TRP A 227 11.33 2.64 21.98
CA TRP A 227 10.64 1.97 23.07
C TRP A 227 11.59 1.51 24.19
N SER A 228 12.78 1.02 23.84
CA SER A 228 13.78 0.58 24.83
C SER A 228 14.30 1.72 25.72
N GLU A 229 14.29 2.96 25.19
CA GLU A 229 14.75 4.15 25.91
C GLU A 229 13.58 4.88 26.61
N ASN A 230 12.47 5.04 25.89
CA ASN A 230 11.27 5.70 26.38
C ASN A 230 10.01 5.05 25.79
N MET A 231 9.34 4.23 26.60
CA MET A 231 8.17 3.45 26.17
C MET A 231 7.00 4.31 25.69
N LEU A 232 6.74 5.44 26.36
CA LEU A 232 5.63 6.31 25.97
C LEU A 232 5.90 6.98 24.62
N LEU A 233 7.13 7.42 24.39
CA LEU A 233 7.54 8.01 23.12
C LEU A 233 7.54 6.97 22.01
N GLY A 234 8.06 5.78 22.27
CA GLY A 234 8.02 4.64 21.35
C GLY A 234 6.59 4.26 20.95
N CYS A 235 5.69 4.17 21.95
CA CYS A 235 4.26 3.94 21.72
C CYS A 235 3.63 5.05 20.86
N GLY A 236 3.94 6.31 21.12
CA GLY A 236 3.48 7.44 20.33
C GLY A 236 3.91 7.35 18.87
N LEU A 237 5.18 7.00 18.61
CA LEU A 237 5.70 6.78 17.25
C LEU A 237 5.02 5.59 16.57
N MET A 238 4.86 4.47 17.25
CA MET A 238 4.17 3.31 16.69
C MET A 238 2.70 3.61 16.35
N LEU A 239 2.01 4.39 17.19
CA LEU A 239 0.65 4.86 16.90
C LEU A 239 0.62 5.82 15.70
N SER A 240 1.60 6.71 15.58
CA SER A 240 1.70 7.67 14.47
C SER A 240 1.90 6.97 13.12
N ALA A 241 2.51 5.78 13.08
CA ALA A 241 2.60 4.97 11.88
C ALA A 241 1.23 4.69 11.24
N ASN A 242 0.17 4.63 12.04
CA ASN A 242 -1.20 4.41 11.56
C ASN A 242 -1.82 5.63 10.86
N GLU A 243 -1.26 6.83 11.07
CA GLU A 243 -1.73 8.09 10.47
C GLU A 243 -1.08 8.38 9.11
N ILE A 244 0.00 7.68 8.75
CA ILE A 244 0.74 7.91 7.50
C ILE A 244 -0.15 7.85 6.26
N PRO A 245 -1.08 6.88 6.09
CA PRO A 245 -1.97 6.87 4.93
C PRO A 245 -2.84 8.12 4.83
N ARG A 246 -3.31 8.65 5.97
CA ARG A 246 -4.11 9.89 6.03
C ARG A 246 -3.29 11.12 5.65
N ILE A 247 -2.05 11.18 6.14
CA ILE A 247 -1.13 12.27 5.81
C ILE A 247 -0.78 12.22 4.33
N ALA A 248 -0.46 11.05 3.78
CA ALA A 248 -0.14 10.87 2.36
C ALA A 248 -1.28 11.34 1.44
N GLN A 249 -2.54 11.12 1.84
CA GLN A 249 -3.71 11.63 1.11
C GLN A 249 -3.74 13.16 1.02
N GLN A 250 -3.31 13.88 2.06
CA GLN A 250 -3.25 15.36 2.06
C GLN A 250 -2.26 15.89 1.02
N PHE A 251 -1.25 15.10 0.67
CA PHE A 251 -0.29 15.41 -0.39
C PHE A 251 -0.72 14.93 -1.78
N GLY A 252 -1.98 14.54 -1.95
CA GLY A 252 -2.53 14.06 -3.22
C GLY A 252 -2.08 12.66 -3.61
N LEU A 253 -1.46 11.93 -2.68
CA LEU A 253 -1.15 10.51 -2.83
C LEU A 253 -2.36 9.72 -2.31
N ASP A 254 -3.31 9.43 -3.19
CA ASP A 254 -4.50 8.68 -2.79
C ASP A 254 -4.12 7.21 -2.51
N THR A 255 -3.94 6.94 -1.22
CA THR A 255 -3.70 5.58 -0.70
C THR A 255 -4.99 4.96 -0.18
N SER A 256 -6.12 5.63 -0.37
CA SER A 256 -7.40 5.15 0.10
C SER A 256 -7.80 3.89 -0.65
N THR A 257 -7.93 2.83 0.10
CA THR A 257 -8.54 1.56 -0.34
C THR A 257 -10.06 1.66 -0.47
N LYS A 258 -10.61 2.86 -0.37
CA LYS A 258 -12.00 3.16 -0.69
C LYS A 258 -12.06 3.31 -2.21
N ALA A 259 -12.28 2.17 -2.90
CA ALA A 259 -12.84 2.23 -4.23
C ALA A 259 -14.04 3.20 -4.11
N ASN A 260 -13.98 4.31 -4.82
CA ASN A 260 -15.05 5.28 -4.80
C ASN A 260 -16.18 4.68 -5.65
N ILE A 261 -16.91 3.71 -5.04
CA ILE A 261 -18.05 3.01 -5.66
C ILE A 261 -19.04 4.05 -6.18
N MET A 262 -19.13 5.21 -5.50
CA MET A 262 -19.93 6.34 -5.94
C MET A 262 -19.47 6.91 -7.30
N SER A 263 -18.17 7.07 -7.54
CA SER A 263 -17.68 7.58 -8.84
C SER A 263 -17.87 6.55 -9.96
N ALA A 264 -17.75 5.27 -9.67
CA ALA A 264 -18.06 4.20 -10.61
C ALA A 264 -19.56 4.15 -10.93
N ILE A 265 -20.43 4.34 -9.93
CA ILE A 265 -21.88 4.41 -10.12
C ILE A 265 -22.25 5.66 -10.95
N TYR A 266 -21.66 6.83 -10.69
CA TYR A 266 -21.91 8.03 -11.49
C TYR A 266 -21.42 7.88 -12.93
N ALA A 267 -20.26 7.25 -13.16
CA ALA A 267 -19.76 6.94 -14.51
C ALA A 267 -20.73 6.00 -15.25
N THR A 268 -21.21 4.96 -14.57
CA THR A 268 -22.19 4.01 -15.15
C THR A 268 -23.53 4.68 -15.44
N GLN A 269 -24.02 5.55 -14.55
CA GLN A 269 -25.23 6.33 -14.79
C GLN A 269 -25.09 7.28 -15.98
N THR A 270 -23.92 7.92 -16.14
CA THR A 270 -23.65 8.81 -17.27
C THR A 270 -23.68 8.04 -18.58
N VAL A 271 -23.09 6.84 -18.64
CA VAL A 271 -23.12 5.97 -19.83
C VAL A 271 -24.54 5.49 -20.16
N VAL A 272 -25.33 5.11 -19.15
CA VAL A 272 -26.73 4.69 -19.33
C VAL A 272 -27.59 5.87 -19.81
N ASN A 273 -27.39 7.07 -19.26
CA ASN A 273 -28.12 8.26 -19.71
C ASN A 273 -27.73 8.67 -21.13
N LEU A 274 -26.46 8.54 -21.50
CA LEU A 274 -25.99 8.78 -22.88
C LEU A 274 -26.65 7.78 -23.85
N GLY A 275 -26.69 6.50 -23.48
CA GLY A 275 -27.38 5.45 -24.27
C GLY A 275 -28.87 5.70 -24.42
N ARG A 276 -29.55 6.18 -23.37
CA ARG A 276 -30.97 6.58 -23.43
C ARG A 276 -31.20 7.78 -24.35
N ASN A 277 -30.35 8.80 -24.25
CA ASN A 277 -30.45 9.99 -25.10
C ASN A 277 -30.21 9.68 -26.58
N LEU A 278 -29.27 8.77 -26.88
CA LEU A 278 -29.05 8.28 -28.25
C LEU A 278 -30.24 7.46 -28.76
N ALA A 279 -30.82 6.62 -27.93
CA ALA A 279 -32.01 5.81 -28.31
C ALA A 279 -33.26 6.65 -28.52
N THR A 280 -33.38 7.82 -27.85
CA THR A 280 -34.49 8.79 -28.06
C THR A 280 -34.26 9.73 -29.24
N ALA A 281 -33.01 9.96 -29.63
CA ALA A 281 -32.65 10.77 -30.80
C ALA A 281 -32.79 10.03 -32.15
N VAL A 282 -32.86 8.69 -32.10
CA VAL A 282 -33.02 7.84 -33.31
C VAL A 282 -34.51 7.48 -33.57
N LYS A 283 -35.41 7.88 -32.67
CA LYS A 283 -36.87 7.85 -32.91
C LYS A 283 -37.36 9.20 -33.42
#